data_29486d6f83693398429a9dbd15d12f48
#
_entry.id   29486d6f83693398429a9dbd15d12f48
#
_cell.length_a   1.000
_cell.length_b   1.000
_cell.length_c   1.000
_cell.angle_alpha   90.00
_cell.angle_beta   90.00
_cell.angle_gamma   90.00
#
_symmetry.space_group_name_H-M   'P 1'
#
loop_
_entity.id
_entity.type
_entity.pdbx_description
1 polymer ?
#
loop_
_entity_poly.entity_id
_entity_poly.type
_entity_poly.pdbx_seq_one_letter_code
_entity_poly.pdbx_strand_id
1 'polypeptide(L)'
;MNHDALFKKLLRRPAVLKGFFEAFLPEVAAFVDFGELEFVDKEGFTIDGRKRTGDILVKTRFRGESAAFLIHLEHQAQPDSDLARRMLGYWLMDWGNFNLPVYPIAVLSHRQPVPRPCSPLKVHFPNKRVLDFDFDVIDLYRMNAEAYVRMQNPAALALASRMQRKLKARLELARDFFFNLAQVPIDEDDKNFVAGFFSKYRPLTYEEALQLERECDTVMPDAARETVMNLTNPFIELGKQRGLEQGLEQGREQGLEQGLEQGRCEGEAALVIRLLTRRLGRISRSQDKTIRALPLNEIEALGEALLDFTSAADLSRWLRKNKAV
;
A
#
# COMPACT_ATOMS: atom_id res chain seq x y z
N MET A 1 -7.56 6.83 2.88
CA MET A 1 -6.95 7.97 3.60
C MET A 1 -5.88 8.55 2.69
N ASN A 2 -5.87 9.87 2.46
CA ASN A 2 -4.87 10.57 1.63
C ASN A 2 -3.49 10.45 2.29
N HIS A 3 -2.42 10.37 1.47
CA HIS A 3 -1.03 10.26 1.93
C HIS A 3 -0.64 11.38 2.89
N ASP A 4 -1.00 12.64 2.56
CA ASP A 4 -0.69 13.81 3.39
C ASP A 4 -1.39 13.75 4.76
N ALA A 5 -2.65 13.31 4.78
CA ALA A 5 -3.39 13.16 6.03
C ALA A 5 -2.78 12.09 6.96
N LEU A 6 -2.25 11.01 6.39
CA LEU A 6 -1.60 9.96 7.18
C LEU A 6 -0.25 10.44 7.72
N PHE A 7 0.54 11.14 6.90
CA PHE A 7 1.80 11.73 7.30
C PHE A 7 1.61 12.78 8.41
N LYS A 8 0.60 13.64 8.26
CA LYS A 8 0.22 14.62 9.29
C LYS A 8 -0.15 13.95 10.61
N LYS A 9 -0.96 12.88 10.57
CA LYS A 9 -1.32 12.12 11.78
C LYS A 9 -0.10 11.48 12.45
N LEU A 10 0.86 10.99 11.67
CA LEU A 10 2.09 10.39 12.18
C LEU A 10 2.90 11.43 12.98
N LEU A 11 3.19 12.58 12.39
CA LEU A 11 4.04 13.60 13.00
C LEU A 11 3.31 14.50 14.02
N ARG A 12 1.99 14.39 14.17
CA ARG A 12 1.25 15.01 15.28
C ARG A 12 1.35 14.22 16.59
N ARG A 13 2.01 13.08 16.58
CA ARG A 13 2.33 12.30 17.80
C ARG A 13 3.61 12.83 18.41
N PRO A 14 3.59 13.34 19.66
CA PRO A 14 4.76 14.02 20.25
C PRO A 14 6.02 13.16 20.28
N ALA A 15 5.90 11.87 20.61
CA ALA A 15 7.04 10.94 20.63
C ALA A 15 7.63 10.72 19.22
N VAL A 16 6.76 10.64 18.20
CA VAL A 16 7.19 10.50 16.82
C VAL A 16 7.80 11.80 16.29
N LEU A 17 7.22 12.95 16.63
CA LEU A 17 7.77 14.26 16.23
C LEU A 17 9.15 14.49 16.83
N LYS A 18 9.33 14.19 18.12
CA LYS A 18 10.65 14.21 18.78
C LYS A 18 11.64 13.31 18.04
N GLY A 19 11.26 12.05 17.79
CA GLY A 19 12.09 11.11 17.04
C GLY A 19 12.41 11.59 15.63
N PHE A 20 11.50 12.31 14.97
CA PHE A 20 11.75 12.91 13.66
C PHE A 20 12.91 13.91 13.71
N PHE A 21 12.92 14.84 14.66
CA PHE A 21 14.02 15.78 14.81
C PHE A 21 15.33 15.08 15.16
N GLU A 22 15.30 14.14 16.08
CA GLU A 22 16.49 13.39 16.51
C GLU A 22 17.12 12.59 15.36
N ALA A 23 16.31 12.01 14.47
CA ALA A 23 16.79 11.18 13.37
C ALA A 23 17.20 11.97 12.12
N PHE A 24 16.54 13.09 11.82
CA PHE A 24 16.69 13.79 10.54
C PHE A 24 17.28 15.18 10.67
N LEU A 25 17.15 15.82 11.82
CA LEU A 25 17.60 17.19 12.10
C LEU A 25 18.20 17.30 13.52
N PRO A 26 19.28 16.53 13.83
CA PRO A 26 19.82 16.47 15.19
C PRO A 26 20.30 17.83 15.71
N GLU A 27 20.76 18.71 14.82
CA GLU A 27 21.17 20.08 15.19
C GLU A 27 19.95 20.91 15.66
N VAL A 28 18.79 20.73 15.01
CA VAL A 28 17.54 21.38 15.42
C VAL A 28 17.02 20.76 16.73
N ALA A 29 17.08 19.42 16.82
CA ALA A 29 16.68 18.71 18.04
C ALA A 29 17.44 19.20 19.29
N ALA A 30 18.65 19.72 19.12
CA ALA A 30 19.46 20.20 20.23
C ALA A 30 18.86 21.44 20.91
N PHE A 31 18.16 22.30 20.20
CA PHE A 31 17.57 23.53 20.75
C PHE A 31 16.06 23.52 20.90
N VAL A 32 15.34 22.47 20.41
CA VAL A 32 13.89 22.34 20.60
C VAL A 32 13.55 21.83 22.01
N ASP A 33 12.59 22.46 22.67
CA ASP A 33 11.99 21.96 23.90
C ASP A 33 10.79 21.04 23.58
N PHE A 34 11.02 19.73 23.59
CA PHE A 34 9.98 18.74 23.31
C PHE A 34 8.98 18.54 24.47
N GLY A 35 9.20 19.13 25.64
CA GLY A 35 8.24 19.16 26.74
C GLY A 35 7.14 20.22 26.55
N GLU A 36 7.39 21.21 25.70
CA GLU A 36 6.53 22.38 25.48
C GLU A 36 5.99 22.44 24.03
N LEU A 37 5.53 21.29 23.49
CA LEU A 37 4.98 21.23 22.14
C LEU A 37 3.50 21.57 22.12
N GLU A 38 3.10 22.58 21.37
CA GLU A 38 1.72 22.96 21.10
C GLU A 38 1.43 22.85 19.60
N PHE A 39 0.59 21.88 19.19
CA PHE A 39 0.16 21.75 17.82
C PHE A 39 -0.88 22.82 17.50
N VAL A 40 -0.56 23.70 16.56
CA VAL A 40 -1.43 24.78 16.14
C VAL A 40 -2.34 24.32 15.01
N ASP A 41 -3.66 24.30 15.26
CA ASP A 41 -4.64 24.04 14.21
C ASP A 41 -4.90 25.33 13.43
N LYS A 42 -4.67 25.26 12.13
CA LYS A 42 -4.91 26.37 11.23
C LYS A 42 -6.09 26.08 10.30
N GLU A 43 -7.09 26.94 10.36
CA GLU A 43 -7.95 27.20 9.24
C GLU A 43 -7.42 28.49 8.56
N GLY A 44 -6.96 28.37 7.34
CA GLY A 44 -6.42 29.52 6.60
C GLY A 44 -6.33 29.22 5.11
N PHE A 45 -6.28 30.32 4.35
CA PHE A 45 -6.04 30.26 2.91
C PHE A 45 -4.60 30.68 2.65
N THR A 46 -3.97 30.11 1.64
CA THR A 46 -2.70 30.59 1.11
C THR A 46 -2.87 31.95 0.45
N ILE A 47 -1.75 32.65 0.18
CA ILE A 47 -1.75 33.96 -0.49
C ILE A 47 -2.49 33.92 -1.84
N ASP A 48 -2.52 32.77 -2.49
CA ASP A 48 -3.25 32.51 -3.75
C ASP A 48 -4.72 32.08 -3.54
N GLY A 49 -5.24 32.15 -2.30
CA GLY A 49 -6.64 31.84 -1.97
C GLY A 49 -6.99 30.35 -1.89
N ARG A 50 -6.02 29.45 -1.98
CA ARG A 50 -6.25 28.01 -1.85
C ARG A 50 -6.38 27.61 -0.39
N LYS A 51 -7.30 26.66 -0.09
CA LYS A 51 -7.42 26.10 1.24
C LYS A 51 -6.13 25.34 1.61
N ARG A 52 -5.57 25.70 2.75
CA ARG A 52 -4.36 25.06 3.27
C ARG A 52 -4.68 23.66 3.78
N THR A 53 -4.10 22.65 3.16
CA THR A 53 -4.24 21.25 3.58
C THR A 53 -2.86 20.60 3.63
N GLY A 54 -2.48 20.04 4.76
CA GLY A 54 -1.28 19.20 4.85
C GLY A 54 -0.20 19.66 5.81
N ASP A 55 -0.15 20.94 6.16
CA ASP A 55 0.93 21.49 6.99
C ASP A 55 0.80 21.13 8.46
N ILE A 56 1.92 20.88 9.11
CA ILE A 56 2.03 20.78 10.56
C ILE A 56 2.68 22.05 11.06
N LEU A 57 2.00 22.75 11.95
CA LEU A 57 2.54 23.89 12.65
C LEU A 57 2.61 23.56 14.14
N VAL A 58 3.79 23.72 14.69
CA VAL A 58 4.06 23.45 16.11
C VAL A 58 4.71 24.67 16.74
N LYS A 59 4.15 25.14 17.84
CA LYS A 59 4.77 26.16 18.68
C LYS A 59 5.56 25.43 19.77
N THR A 60 6.76 25.91 20.03
CA THR A 60 7.64 25.39 21.06
C THR A 60 8.54 26.52 21.59
N ARG A 61 9.47 26.16 22.47
CA ARG A 61 10.48 27.10 23.00
C ARG A 61 11.89 26.62 22.66
N PHE A 62 12.84 27.56 22.72
CA PHE A 62 14.23 27.20 22.74
C PHE A 62 14.53 26.53 24.10
N ARG A 63 15.23 25.43 24.06
CA ARG A 63 15.54 24.63 25.26
C ARG A 63 16.28 25.47 26.30
N GLY A 64 15.69 25.57 27.49
CA GLY A 64 16.24 26.36 28.58
C GLY A 64 15.96 27.87 28.49
N GLU A 65 15.13 28.32 27.54
CA GLU A 65 14.78 29.72 27.35
C GLU A 65 13.28 29.94 27.40
N SER A 66 12.85 31.16 27.72
CA SER A 66 11.43 31.55 27.64
C SER A 66 10.98 31.92 26.24
N ALA A 67 11.94 32.14 25.31
CA ALA A 67 11.67 32.51 23.93
C ALA A 67 11.00 31.39 23.14
N ALA A 68 9.85 31.67 22.50
CA ALA A 68 9.09 30.75 21.69
C ALA A 68 9.38 30.91 20.21
N PHE A 69 9.18 29.82 19.44
CA PHE A 69 9.23 29.86 17.98
C PHE A 69 8.23 28.83 17.39
N LEU A 70 8.03 28.92 16.09
CA LEU A 70 7.19 28.00 15.36
C LEU A 70 8.02 27.08 14.48
N ILE A 71 7.61 25.82 14.38
CA ILE A 71 8.13 24.86 13.42
C ILE A 71 7.04 24.65 12.38
N HIS A 72 7.34 24.97 11.13
CA HIS A 72 6.47 24.69 9.99
C HIS A 72 7.01 23.50 9.20
N LEU A 73 6.25 22.42 9.15
CA LEU A 73 6.63 21.21 8.45
C LEU A 73 5.63 20.90 7.33
N GLU A 74 6.09 20.99 6.09
CA GLU A 74 5.34 20.72 4.87
C GLU A 74 5.73 19.35 4.30
N HIS A 75 4.73 18.50 4.04
CA HIS A 75 4.93 17.21 3.38
C HIS A 75 4.58 17.30 1.90
N GLN A 76 5.51 16.86 1.05
CA GLN A 76 5.35 16.88 -0.40
C GLN A 76 5.38 15.48 -0.99
N ALA A 77 4.20 14.96 -1.38
CA ALA A 77 4.05 13.64 -1.97
C ALA A 77 4.25 13.61 -3.50
N GLN A 78 4.25 14.76 -4.16
CA GLN A 78 4.44 14.92 -5.61
C GLN A 78 5.48 16.01 -5.89
N PRO A 79 6.15 15.98 -7.07
CA PRO A 79 7.06 17.04 -7.48
C PRO A 79 6.34 18.40 -7.59
N ASP A 80 6.98 19.42 -7.08
CA ASP A 80 6.48 20.80 -7.16
C ASP A 80 7.64 21.75 -7.46
N SER A 81 7.62 22.38 -8.62
CA SER A 81 8.62 23.36 -9.05
C SER A 81 8.57 24.68 -8.25
N ASP A 82 7.41 25.01 -7.68
CA ASP A 82 7.18 26.23 -6.94
C ASP A 82 7.29 26.07 -5.42
N LEU A 83 7.78 24.91 -4.94
CA LEU A 83 7.85 24.61 -3.51
C LEU A 83 8.56 25.71 -2.71
N ALA A 84 9.69 26.22 -3.19
CA ALA A 84 10.45 27.27 -2.47
C ALA A 84 9.65 28.58 -2.31
N ARG A 85 8.91 29.00 -3.35
CA ARG A 85 8.04 30.16 -3.28
C ARG A 85 6.85 29.94 -2.35
N ARG A 86 6.29 28.73 -2.37
CA ARG A 86 5.19 28.34 -1.49
C ARG A 86 5.63 28.28 -0.03
N MET A 87 6.81 27.71 0.25
CA MET A 87 7.41 27.72 1.59
C MET A 87 7.62 29.12 2.14
N LEU A 88 8.11 30.06 1.31
CA LEU A 88 8.20 31.46 1.69
C LEU A 88 6.82 32.05 1.99
N GLY A 89 5.81 31.77 1.18
CA GLY A 89 4.43 32.22 1.41
C GLY A 89 3.89 31.75 2.75
N TYR A 90 4.11 30.48 3.09
CA TYR A 90 3.71 29.92 4.37
C TYR A 90 4.47 30.56 5.55
N TRP A 91 5.78 30.74 5.38
CA TRP A 91 6.60 31.39 6.39
C TRP A 91 6.13 32.82 6.69
N LEU A 92 5.83 33.63 5.65
CA LEU A 92 5.32 34.99 5.80
C LEU A 92 3.97 35.02 6.53
N MET A 93 3.07 34.09 6.20
CA MET A 93 1.78 34.00 6.86
C MET A 93 1.92 33.61 8.33
N ASP A 94 2.76 32.65 8.63
CA ASP A 94 2.97 32.15 9.99
C ASP A 94 3.63 33.21 10.85
N TRP A 95 4.67 33.86 10.32
CA TRP A 95 5.31 34.96 11.01
C TRP A 95 4.34 36.15 11.25
N GLY A 96 3.57 36.53 10.23
CA GLY A 96 2.60 37.64 10.35
C GLY A 96 1.47 37.35 11.34
N ASN A 97 0.98 36.13 11.39
CA ASN A 97 -0.10 35.72 12.30
C ASN A 97 0.32 35.59 13.76
N PHE A 98 1.54 35.12 14.01
CA PHE A 98 1.98 34.78 15.37
C PHE A 98 3.04 35.72 15.94
N ASN A 99 3.67 36.52 15.09
CA ASN A 99 4.81 37.37 15.45
C ASN A 99 5.92 36.60 16.20
N LEU A 100 6.18 35.38 15.76
CA LEU A 100 7.21 34.49 16.31
C LEU A 100 8.17 34.06 15.18
N PRO A 101 9.45 33.77 15.47
CA PRO A 101 10.34 33.15 14.52
C PRO A 101 9.73 31.85 14.00
N VAL A 102 9.91 31.55 12.71
CA VAL A 102 9.38 30.32 12.06
C VAL A 102 10.53 29.52 11.48
N TYR A 103 10.63 28.26 11.88
CA TYR A 103 11.60 27.30 11.34
C TYR A 103 10.94 26.45 10.25
N PRO A 104 11.26 26.63 8.97
CA PRO A 104 10.60 25.96 7.87
C PRO A 104 11.29 24.67 7.45
N ILE A 105 10.54 23.57 7.31
CA ILE A 105 11.02 22.25 6.92
C ILE A 105 10.13 21.69 5.83
N ALA A 106 10.72 21.18 4.73
CA ALA A 106 10.03 20.42 3.69
C ALA A 106 10.45 18.95 3.72
N VAL A 107 9.46 18.03 3.74
CA VAL A 107 9.71 16.60 3.66
C VAL A 107 9.21 16.05 2.35
N LEU A 108 10.11 15.57 1.51
CA LEU A 108 9.82 15.03 0.18
C LEU A 108 9.70 13.51 0.25
N SER A 109 8.59 12.96 -0.23
CA SER A 109 8.36 11.51 -0.27
C SER A 109 8.01 10.97 -1.66
N HIS A 110 8.11 11.77 -2.71
CA HIS A 110 7.84 11.37 -4.09
C HIS A 110 9.02 10.62 -4.73
N ARG A 111 8.71 9.76 -5.69
CA ARG A 111 9.67 8.80 -6.29
C ARG A 111 10.56 9.40 -7.39
N GLN A 112 10.29 10.58 -7.91
CA GLN A 112 11.01 11.05 -9.08
C GLN A 112 12.33 11.74 -8.74
N PRO A 113 13.38 11.54 -9.56
CA PRO A 113 14.64 12.27 -9.48
C PRO A 113 14.47 13.66 -10.09
N VAL A 114 13.63 14.48 -9.51
CA VAL A 114 13.58 15.90 -9.89
C VAL A 114 14.75 16.60 -9.26
N PRO A 115 15.38 17.59 -9.90
CA PRO A 115 16.30 18.48 -9.22
C PRO A 115 15.64 18.94 -7.93
N ARG A 116 16.39 18.90 -6.81
CA ARG A 116 15.87 19.39 -5.53
C ARG A 116 15.24 20.75 -5.75
N PRO A 117 14.05 21.04 -5.18
CA PRO A 117 13.57 22.42 -5.14
C PRO A 117 14.70 23.27 -4.60
N CYS A 118 15.04 24.33 -5.33
CA CYS A 118 16.17 25.18 -4.99
C CYS A 118 15.91 25.85 -3.63
N SER A 119 16.59 25.39 -2.62
CA SER A 119 16.83 26.12 -1.39
C SER A 119 18.27 26.57 -1.43
N PRO A 120 18.59 27.83 -1.17
CA PRO A 120 17.68 28.93 -0.80
C PRO A 120 16.98 29.64 -1.99
N LEU A 121 15.80 30.25 -1.73
CA LEU A 121 15.16 31.16 -2.66
C LEU A 121 15.82 32.56 -2.52
N LYS A 122 16.43 33.03 -3.60
CA LYS A 122 17.19 34.29 -3.57
C LYS A 122 16.61 35.33 -4.52
N VAL A 123 16.49 36.56 -4.03
CA VAL A 123 16.18 37.72 -4.85
C VAL A 123 17.26 38.77 -4.60
N HIS A 124 18.17 38.92 -5.56
CA HIS A 124 19.31 39.80 -5.47
C HIS A 124 19.26 40.80 -6.62
N PHE A 125 19.60 42.05 -6.32
CA PHE A 125 19.86 43.11 -7.27
C PHE A 125 21.37 43.38 -7.31
N PRO A 126 21.92 44.01 -8.34
CA PRO A 126 23.34 44.28 -8.43
C PRO A 126 23.94 45.02 -7.21
N ASN A 127 23.12 45.84 -6.56
CA ASN A 127 23.51 46.73 -5.44
C ASN A 127 23.07 46.19 -4.06
N LYS A 128 22.18 45.15 -3.99
CA LYS A 128 21.69 44.69 -2.70
C LYS A 128 21.04 43.30 -2.77
N ARG A 129 21.05 42.61 -1.65
CA ARG A 129 20.20 41.45 -1.39
C ARG A 129 18.84 41.97 -0.90
N VAL A 130 17.76 41.47 -1.50
CA VAL A 130 16.40 41.77 -1.09
C VAL A 130 15.80 40.63 -0.29
N LEU A 131 16.10 39.37 -0.71
CA LEU A 131 15.63 38.16 -0.04
C LEU A 131 16.69 37.08 -0.11
N ASP A 132 16.88 36.40 1.00
CA ASP A 132 17.64 35.16 1.09
C ASP A 132 16.86 34.27 2.06
N PHE A 133 16.01 33.38 1.51
CA PHE A 133 15.13 32.50 2.27
C PHE A 133 15.59 31.08 2.15
N ASP A 134 15.92 30.48 3.27
CA ASP A 134 16.37 29.08 3.38
C ASP A 134 15.40 28.24 4.19
N PHE A 135 15.34 26.95 3.88
CA PHE A 135 14.54 25.96 4.60
C PHE A 135 15.17 24.57 4.48
N ASP A 136 14.98 23.74 5.49
CA ASP A 136 15.48 22.37 5.47
C ASP A 136 14.68 21.49 4.52
N VAL A 137 15.37 20.62 3.80
CA VAL A 137 14.77 19.66 2.87
C VAL A 137 15.19 18.25 3.23
N ILE A 138 14.23 17.43 3.67
CA ILE A 138 14.40 16.01 3.95
C ILE A 138 13.85 15.22 2.78
N ASP A 139 14.72 14.67 1.93
CA ASP A 139 14.35 13.88 0.76
C ASP A 139 14.38 12.38 1.11
N LEU A 140 13.25 11.88 1.61
CA LEU A 140 13.12 10.48 2.04
C LEU A 140 13.45 9.50 0.92
N TYR A 141 13.07 9.80 -0.32
CA TYR A 141 13.30 8.88 -1.42
C TYR A 141 14.79 8.65 -1.71
N ARG A 142 15.66 9.61 -1.41
CA ARG A 142 17.12 9.47 -1.58
C ARG A 142 17.82 8.82 -0.39
N MET A 143 17.10 8.61 0.71
CA MET A 143 17.63 7.98 1.91
C MET A 143 17.59 6.45 1.82
N ASN A 144 18.45 5.78 2.57
CA ASN A 144 18.54 4.33 2.61
C ASN A 144 17.72 3.75 3.76
N ALA A 145 16.60 3.08 3.44
CA ALA A 145 15.71 2.46 4.43
C ALA A 145 16.45 1.54 5.43
N GLU A 146 17.46 0.81 4.97
CA GLU A 146 18.21 -0.17 5.78
C GLU A 146 18.97 0.47 6.95
N ALA A 147 19.38 1.73 6.81
CA ALA A 147 20.03 2.46 7.89
C ALA A 147 19.00 2.89 8.95
N TYR A 148 17.82 3.35 8.51
CA TYR A 148 16.81 3.92 9.39
C TYR A 148 15.98 2.86 10.13
N VAL A 149 15.73 1.68 9.55
CA VAL A 149 15.05 0.58 10.26
C VAL A 149 15.88 -0.01 11.40
N ARG A 150 17.18 0.28 11.47
CA ARG A 150 18.05 -0.15 12.58
C ARG A 150 18.07 0.82 13.74
N MET A 151 17.49 2.01 13.57
CA MET A 151 17.39 2.99 14.64
C MET A 151 16.22 2.62 15.56
N GLN A 152 16.43 2.66 16.87
CA GLN A 152 15.34 2.55 17.86
C GLN A 152 14.62 3.90 17.98
N ASN A 153 14.06 4.36 16.86
CA ASN A 153 13.44 5.67 16.74
C ASN A 153 12.13 5.55 15.94
N PRO A 154 10.99 5.99 16.49
CA PRO A 154 9.69 5.73 15.90
C PRO A 154 9.49 6.44 14.55
N ALA A 155 10.03 7.64 14.37
CA ALA A 155 9.93 8.36 13.11
C ALA A 155 10.83 7.75 12.02
N ALA A 156 12.06 7.39 12.39
CA ALA A 156 12.99 6.72 11.49
C ALA A 156 12.39 5.41 10.95
N LEU A 157 11.83 4.59 11.85
CA LEU A 157 11.16 3.34 11.52
C LEU A 157 9.96 3.56 10.59
N ALA A 158 9.03 4.47 10.93
CA ALA A 158 7.87 4.76 10.10
C ALA A 158 8.28 5.22 8.70
N LEU A 159 9.16 6.24 8.64
CA LEU A 159 9.54 6.91 7.39
C LEU A 159 10.48 6.07 6.51
N ALA A 160 11.16 5.05 7.05
CA ALA A 160 11.89 4.07 6.26
C ALA A 160 11.02 3.38 5.20
N SER A 161 9.70 3.29 5.42
CA SER A 161 8.76 2.78 4.44
C SER A 161 8.72 3.60 3.14
N ARG A 162 9.12 4.88 3.18
CA ARG A 162 9.16 5.82 2.04
C ARG A 162 10.55 5.98 1.41
N MET A 163 11.57 5.35 1.99
CA MET A 163 12.96 5.43 1.53
C MET A 163 13.31 4.35 0.51
N GLN A 164 14.45 4.50 -0.15
CA GLN A 164 14.99 3.47 -1.04
C GLN A 164 15.48 2.26 -0.25
N ARG A 165 15.18 1.07 -0.79
CA ARG A 165 15.78 -0.20 -0.36
C ARG A 165 16.90 -0.55 -1.34
N LYS A 166 18.11 -0.76 -0.88
CA LYS A 166 19.27 -1.02 -1.73
C LYS A 166 19.67 -2.49 -1.79
N LEU A 167 19.75 -3.18 -0.67
CA LEU A 167 20.35 -4.50 -0.55
C LEU A 167 19.40 -5.56 0.00
N LYS A 168 18.62 -5.24 1.03
CA LYS A 168 17.80 -6.22 1.72
C LYS A 168 16.55 -6.62 0.95
N ALA A 169 16.18 -7.92 1.09
CA ALA A 169 14.87 -8.38 0.67
C ALA A 169 13.75 -7.66 1.45
N ARG A 170 12.51 -7.67 0.90
CA ARG A 170 11.38 -6.98 1.53
C ARG A 170 11.10 -7.50 2.94
N LEU A 171 11.16 -8.81 3.11
CA LEU A 171 10.92 -9.48 4.39
C LEU A 171 11.99 -9.13 5.43
N GLU A 172 13.27 -9.10 5.05
CA GLU A 172 14.35 -8.71 5.95
C GLU A 172 14.21 -7.27 6.45
N LEU A 173 13.78 -6.35 5.58
CA LEU A 173 13.51 -4.98 5.98
C LEU A 173 12.34 -4.90 6.96
N ALA A 174 11.27 -5.66 6.71
CA ALA A 174 10.12 -5.73 7.61
C ALA A 174 10.48 -6.36 8.95
N ARG A 175 11.28 -7.42 8.95
CA ARG A 175 11.79 -8.04 10.17
C ARG A 175 12.57 -7.04 11.01
N ASP A 176 13.54 -6.34 10.42
CA ASP A 176 14.31 -5.33 11.13
C ASP A 176 13.40 -4.21 11.68
N PHE A 177 12.39 -3.79 10.89
CA PHE A 177 11.42 -2.80 11.33
C PHE A 177 10.64 -3.25 12.57
N PHE A 178 9.95 -4.40 12.52
CA PHE A 178 9.13 -4.87 13.63
C PHE A 178 9.97 -5.19 14.86
N PHE A 179 11.16 -5.77 14.65
CA PHE A 179 12.09 -6.07 15.72
C PHE A 179 12.54 -4.83 16.49
N ASN A 180 12.90 -3.77 15.76
CA ASN A 180 13.33 -2.53 16.41
C ASN A 180 12.15 -1.74 16.98
N LEU A 181 10.97 -1.75 16.32
CA LEU A 181 9.78 -1.07 16.84
C LEU A 181 9.33 -1.64 18.21
N ALA A 182 9.41 -2.95 18.40
CA ALA A 182 9.11 -3.57 19.68
C ALA A 182 9.96 -3.02 20.84
N GLN A 183 11.19 -2.59 20.55
CA GLN A 183 12.14 -2.09 21.54
C GLN A 183 12.06 -0.57 21.75
N VAL A 184 11.30 0.16 20.92
CA VAL A 184 11.16 1.62 21.07
C VAL A 184 10.35 1.91 22.34
N PRO A 185 10.84 2.80 23.23
CA PRO A 185 10.15 3.16 24.48
C PRO A 185 9.03 4.19 24.25
N ILE A 186 7.99 3.81 23.50
CA ILE A 186 6.76 4.57 23.27
C ILE A 186 5.56 3.72 23.66
N ASP A 187 4.39 4.35 23.82
CA ASP A 187 3.18 3.61 24.13
C ASP A 187 2.70 2.70 22.99
N GLU A 188 1.80 1.77 23.30
CA GLU A 188 1.31 0.77 22.35
C GLU A 188 0.45 1.40 21.22
N ASP A 189 -0.24 2.53 21.49
CA ASP A 189 -1.02 3.22 20.44
C ASP A 189 -0.08 3.85 19.41
N ASP A 190 1.01 4.45 19.85
CA ASP A 190 2.07 4.97 18.99
C ASP A 190 2.75 3.84 18.19
N LYS A 191 3.08 2.70 18.84
CA LYS A 191 3.65 1.53 18.14
C LYS A 191 2.71 1.01 17.05
N ASN A 192 1.43 0.83 17.38
CA ASN A 192 0.41 0.38 16.42
C ASN A 192 0.27 1.34 15.25
N PHE A 193 0.30 2.64 15.51
CA PHE A 193 0.21 3.64 14.45
C PHE A 193 1.44 3.62 13.53
N VAL A 194 2.64 3.54 14.10
CA VAL A 194 3.92 3.43 13.36
C VAL A 194 3.94 2.15 12.52
N ALA A 195 3.51 1.00 13.08
CA ALA A 195 3.38 -0.25 12.35
C ALA A 195 2.39 -0.17 11.19
N GLY A 196 1.20 0.41 11.45
CA GLY A 196 0.19 0.65 10.43
C GLY A 196 0.67 1.58 9.31
N PHE A 197 1.40 2.64 9.66
CA PHE A 197 2.01 3.54 8.68
C PHE A 197 3.03 2.81 7.79
N PHE A 198 3.98 2.08 8.39
CA PHE A 198 4.98 1.31 7.64
C PHE A 198 4.32 0.32 6.68
N SER A 199 3.37 -0.46 7.17
CA SER A 199 2.68 -1.50 6.42
C SER A 199 1.78 -0.96 5.30
N LYS A 200 1.28 0.26 5.41
CA LYS A 200 0.55 0.95 4.33
C LYS A 200 1.41 1.13 3.08
N TYR A 201 2.70 1.37 3.24
CA TYR A 201 3.65 1.60 2.13
C TYR A 201 4.51 0.37 1.80
N ARG A 202 4.62 -0.56 2.73
CA ARG A 202 5.37 -1.82 2.62
C ARG A 202 4.51 -2.99 3.12
N PRO A 203 3.39 -3.30 2.44
CA PRO A 203 2.53 -4.39 2.88
C PRO A 203 3.26 -5.73 2.80
N LEU A 204 3.06 -6.58 3.81
CA LEU A 204 3.46 -7.98 3.78
C LEU A 204 2.37 -8.82 3.11
N THR A 205 2.77 -9.90 2.43
CA THR A 205 1.85 -10.97 2.07
C THR A 205 1.52 -11.81 3.31
N TYR A 206 0.51 -12.65 3.21
CA TYR A 206 0.15 -13.59 4.28
C TYR A 206 1.31 -14.53 4.61
N GLU A 207 1.98 -15.09 3.59
CA GLU A 207 3.13 -15.97 3.75
C GLU A 207 4.33 -15.28 4.40
N GLU A 208 4.60 -14.02 3.99
CA GLU A 208 5.67 -13.22 4.59
C GLU A 208 5.38 -12.89 6.06
N ALA A 209 4.12 -12.61 6.41
CA ALA A 209 3.73 -12.35 7.79
C ALA A 209 3.88 -13.60 8.67
N LEU A 210 3.46 -14.78 8.18
CA LEU A 210 3.68 -16.05 8.87
C LEU A 210 5.17 -16.44 9.00
N GLN A 211 5.95 -16.11 7.97
CA GLN A 211 7.40 -16.35 8.04
C GLN A 211 8.05 -15.43 9.08
N LEU A 212 7.65 -14.18 9.13
CA LEU A 212 8.12 -13.22 10.13
C LEU A 212 7.80 -13.70 11.55
N GLU A 213 6.58 -14.21 11.79
CA GLU A 213 6.17 -14.78 13.06
C GLU A 213 7.06 -15.95 13.50
N ARG A 214 7.32 -16.91 12.59
CA ARG A 214 8.22 -18.05 12.87
C ARG A 214 9.66 -17.61 13.16
N GLU A 215 10.17 -16.61 12.44
CA GLU A 215 11.51 -16.06 12.70
C GLU A 215 11.59 -15.38 14.07
N CYS A 216 10.51 -14.69 14.49
CA CYS A 216 10.42 -14.08 15.82
C CYS A 216 10.46 -15.14 16.93
N ASP A 217 9.81 -16.29 16.73
CA ASP A 217 9.80 -17.40 17.70
C ASP A 217 11.19 -17.96 18.02
N THR A 218 12.11 -17.87 17.06
CA THR A 218 13.45 -18.47 17.20
C THR A 218 14.52 -17.50 17.72
N VAL A 219 14.34 -16.20 17.57
CA VAL A 219 15.44 -15.21 17.74
C VAL A 219 15.14 -14.18 18.85
N MET A 220 13.88 -14.02 19.27
CA MET A 220 13.47 -12.92 20.16
C MET A 220 13.27 -13.32 21.63
N PRO A 221 13.58 -12.40 22.57
CA PRO A 221 13.10 -12.51 23.96
C PRO A 221 11.55 -12.49 24.01
N ASP A 222 10.96 -13.21 24.96
CA ASP A 222 9.50 -13.39 25.07
C ASP A 222 8.69 -12.07 25.07
N ALA A 223 9.15 -11.07 25.79
CA ALA A 223 8.47 -9.77 25.85
C ALA A 223 8.45 -9.02 24.50
N ALA A 224 9.54 -9.10 23.73
CA ALA A 224 9.61 -8.49 22.40
C ALA A 224 8.78 -9.29 21.38
N ARG A 225 8.71 -10.61 21.53
CA ARG A 225 7.91 -11.50 20.70
C ARG A 225 6.42 -11.16 20.79
N GLU A 226 5.88 -11.06 21.99
CA GLU A 226 4.46 -10.72 22.20
C GLU A 226 4.10 -9.39 21.52
N THR A 227 4.95 -8.36 21.66
CA THR A 227 4.75 -7.08 20.99
C THR A 227 4.76 -7.23 19.46
N VAL A 228 5.72 -7.96 18.89
CA VAL A 228 5.77 -8.17 17.44
C VAL A 228 4.54 -8.94 16.94
N MET A 229 4.13 -10.00 17.65
CA MET A 229 2.93 -10.76 17.31
C MET A 229 1.68 -9.87 17.32
N ASN A 230 1.51 -9.03 18.34
CA ASN A 230 0.39 -8.09 18.41
C ASN A 230 0.41 -7.08 17.26
N LEU A 231 1.57 -6.60 16.85
CA LEU A 231 1.73 -5.66 15.73
C LEU A 231 1.53 -6.33 14.35
N THR A 232 1.78 -7.63 14.24
CA THR A 232 1.67 -8.38 12.96
C THR A 232 0.32 -9.07 12.77
N ASN A 233 -0.37 -9.47 13.84
CA ASN A 233 -1.67 -10.13 13.81
C ASN A 233 -2.71 -9.47 12.88
N PRO A 234 -2.92 -8.13 12.91
CA PRO A 234 -3.87 -7.48 12.02
C PRO A 234 -3.57 -7.70 10.53
N PHE A 235 -2.29 -7.86 10.16
CA PHE A 235 -1.89 -8.09 8.77
C PHE A 235 -2.08 -9.55 8.37
N ILE A 236 -1.87 -10.48 9.29
CA ILE A 236 -2.14 -11.92 9.11
C ILE A 236 -3.65 -12.13 8.89
N GLU A 237 -4.50 -11.57 9.72
CA GLU A 237 -5.95 -11.67 9.58
C GLU A 237 -6.46 -11.03 8.28
N LEU A 238 -5.98 -9.84 7.93
CA LEU A 238 -6.33 -9.17 6.67
C LEU A 238 -5.87 -9.98 5.45
N GLY A 239 -4.66 -10.58 5.52
CA GLY A 239 -4.14 -11.44 4.46
C GLY A 239 -4.97 -12.71 4.28
N LYS A 240 -5.37 -13.35 5.40
CA LYS A 240 -6.24 -14.51 5.43
C LYS A 240 -7.62 -14.22 4.82
N GLN A 241 -8.24 -13.10 5.20
CA GLN A 241 -9.52 -12.65 4.63
C GLN A 241 -9.43 -12.44 3.12
N ARG A 242 -8.41 -11.72 2.65
CA ARG A 242 -8.21 -11.49 1.20
C ARG A 242 -7.95 -12.79 0.43
N GLY A 243 -7.17 -13.71 1.01
CA GLY A 243 -6.94 -15.02 0.41
C GLY A 243 -8.22 -15.85 0.30
N LEU A 244 -9.08 -15.80 1.32
CA LEU A 244 -10.39 -16.47 1.30
C LEU A 244 -11.33 -15.86 0.24
N GLU A 245 -11.42 -14.53 0.16
CA GLU A 245 -12.23 -13.83 -0.85
C GLU A 245 -11.75 -14.15 -2.28
N GLN A 246 -10.45 -14.12 -2.53
CA GLN A 246 -9.88 -14.48 -3.82
C GLN A 246 -10.14 -15.95 -4.19
N GLY A 247 -9.97 -16.86 -3.22
CA GLY A 247 -10.25 -18.29 -3.42
C GLY A 247 -11.72 -18.56 -3.73
N LEU A 248 -12.64 -17.87 -3.05
CA LEU A 248 -14.09 -17.96 -3.31
C LEU A 248 -14.44 -17.44 -4.70
N GLU A 249 -13.89 -16.31 -5.11
CA GLU A 249 -14.17 -15.73 -6.44
C GLU A 249 -13.62 -16.61 -7.56
N GLN A 250 -12.38 -17.10 -7.43
CA GLN A 250 -11.81 -18.04 -8.40
C GLN A 250 -12.60 -19.35 -8.48
N GLY A 251 -13.01 -19.90 -7.33
CA GLY A 251 -13.85 -21.10 -7.28
C GLY A 251 -15.21 -20.87 -7.92
N ARG A 252 -15.82 -19.69 -7.73
CA ARG A 252 -17.08 -19.31 -8.37
C ARG A 252 -16.96 -19.19 -9.89
N GLU A 253 -15.88 -18.52 -10.37
CA GLU A 253 -15.63 -18.39 -11.82
C GLU A 253 -15.40 -19.73 -12.49
N GLN A 254 -14.54 -20.58 -11.91
CA GLN A 254 -14.28 -21.93 -12.41
C GLN A 254 -15.54 -22.81 -12.40
N GLY A 255 -16.34 -22.74 -11.33
CA GLY A 255 -17.58 -23.47 -11.23
C GLY A 255 -18.62 -23.02 -12.26
N LEU A 256 -18.68 -21.72 -12.55
CA LEU A 256 -19.57 -21.17 -13.57
C LEU A 256 -19.16 -21.63 -14.99
N GLU A 257 -17.86 -21.57 -15.29
CA GLU A 257 -17.32 -22.00 -16.58
C GLU A 257 -17.57 -23.49 -16.82
N GLN A 258 -17.25 -24.34 -15.83
CA GLN A 258 -17.51 -25.78 -15.91
C GLN A 258 -19.02 -26.08 -16.03
N GLY A 259 -19.86 -25.37 -15.27
CA GLY A 259 -21.31 -25.53 -15.35
C GLY A 259 -21.90 -25.13 -16.70
N LEU A 260 -21.38 -24.06 -17.32
CA LEU A 260 -21.77 -23.64 -18.69
C LEU A 260 -21.36 -24.67 -19.75
N GLU A 261 -20.12 -25.18 -19.66
CA GLU A 261 -19.61 -26.19 -20.59
C GLU A 261 -20.40 -27.50 -20.48
N GLN A 262 -20.65 -27.96 -19.24
CA GLN A 262 -21.46 -29.15 -19.01
C GLN A 262 -22.90 -28.96 -19.49
N GLY A 263 -23.52 -27.82 -19.17
CA GLY A 263 -24.87 -27.52 -19.61
C GLY A 263 -25.02 -27.45 -21.13
N ARG A 264 -23.97 -26.94 -21.82
CA ARG A 264 -23.90 -26.94 -23.28
C ARG A 264 -23.83 -28.36 -23.85
N CYS A 265 -22.93 -29.19 -23.32
CA CYS A 265 -22.82 -30.60 -23.71
C CYS A 265 -24.13 -31.37 -23.52
N GLU A 266 -24.75 -31.23 -22.36
CA GLU A 266 -26.03 -31.90 -22.05
C GLU A 266 -27.16 -31.43 -22.95
N GLY A 267 -27.25 -30.13 -23.22
CA GLY A 267 -28.26 -29.52 -24.09
C GLY A 267 -28.11 -29.99 -25.54
N GLU A 268 -26.93 -29.99 -26.08
CA GLU A 268 -26.65 -30.45 -27.45
C GLU A 268 -26.88 -31.96 -27.60
N ALA A 269 -26.43 -32.76 -26.62
CA ALA A 269 -26.69 -34.19 -26.62
C ALA A 269 -28.20 -34.48 -26.62
N ALA A 270 -28.99 -33.78 -25.80
CA ALA A 270 -30.45 -33.93 -25.74
C ALA A 270 -31.12 -33.55 -27.07
N LEU A 271 -30.64 -32.48 -27.72
CA LEU A 271 -31.11 -32.08 -29.05
C LEU A 271 -30.83 -33.14 -30.11
N VAL A 272 -29.60 -33.61 -30.18
CA VAL A 272 -29.17 -34.64 -31.15
C VAL A 272 -29.96 -35.95 -30.93
N ILE A 273 -30.13 -36.38 -29.69
CA ILE A 273 -30.92 -37.58 -29.32
C ILE A 273 -32.39 -37.43 -29.82
N ARG A 274 -32.97 -36.25 -29.62
CA ARG A 274 -34.35 -35.96 -30.09
C ARG A 274 -34.46 -36.00 -31.59
N LEU A 275 -33.51 -35.44 -32.31
CA LEU A 275 -33.46 -35.46 -33.80
C LEU A 275 -33.24 -36.89 -34.30
N LEU A 276 -32.34 -37.66 -33.71
CA LEU A 276 -32.13 -39.08 -34.07
C LEU A 276 -33.42 -39.91 -33.80
N THR A 277 -34.11 -39.68 -32.72
CA THR A 277 -35.34 -40.37 -32.38
C THR A 277 -36.45 -40.05 -33.41
N ARG A 278 -36.53 -38.78 -33.85
CA ARG A 278 -37.52 -38.36 -34.86
C ARG A 278 -37.20 -38.94 -36.24
N ARG A 279 -35.94 -39.10 -36.58
CA ARG A 279 -35.51 -39.55 -37.93
C ARG A 279 -35.44 -41.07 -38.06
N LEU A 280 -34.88 -41.73 -37.07
CA LEU A 280 -34.60 -43.17 -37.09
C LEU A 280 -35.54 -44.04 -36.26
N GLY A 281 -36.44 -43.38 -35.52
CA GLY A 281 -37.27 -44.06 -34.54
C GLY A 281 -36.59 -44.19 -33.20
N ARG A 282 -37.07 -45.16 -32.34
CA ARG A 282 -36.61 -45.30 -30.98
C ARG A 282 -35.17 -45.75 -30.92
N ILE A 283 -34.29 -44.94 -30.29
CA ILE A 283 -32.91 -45.32 -29.98
C ILE A 283 -32.85 -46.15 -28.70
N SER A 284 -31.84 -47.01 -28.60
CA SER A 284 -31.65 -47.85 -27.39
C SER A 284 -31.09 -47.02 -26.22
N ARG A 285 -31.38 -47.49 -24.99
CA ARG A 285 -30.81 -46.88 -23.78
C ARG A 285 -29.27 -46.90 -23.78
N SER A 286 -28.66 -47.89 -24.40
CA SER A 286 -27.20 -47.95 -24.54
C SER A 286 -26.66 -46.84 -25.45
N GLN A 287 -27.32 -46.59 -26.58
CA GLN A 287 -26.97 -45.54 -27.52
C GLN A 287 -27.17 -44.16 -26.87
N ASP A 288 -28.28 -43.91 -26.16
CA ASP A 288 -28.50 -42.68 -25.42
C ASP A 288 -27.38 -42.39 -24.42
N LYS A 289 -27.03 -43.38 -23.61
CA LYS A 289 -25.92 -43.27 -22.63
C LYS A 289 -24.56 -42.94 -23.33
N THR A 290 -24.30 -43.61 -24.47
CA THR A 290 -23.07 -43.39 -25.23
C THR A 290 -23.00 -41.94 -25.78
N ILE A 291 -24.11 -41.45 -26.35
CA ILE A 291 -24.15 -40.10 -26.92
C ILE A 291 -23.98 -39.04 -25.82
N ARG A 292 -24.57 -39.22 -24.63
CA ARG A 292 -24.40 -38.27 -23.50
C ARG A 292 -22.98 -38.27 -22.93
N ALA A 293 -22.20 -39.30 -23.20
CA ALA A 293 -20.81 -39.42 -22.74
C ALA A 293 -19.78 -38.92 -23.78
N LEU A 294 -20.25 -38.50 -24.97
CA LEU A 294 -19.37 -37.94 -26.00
C LEU A 294 -18.92 -36.53 -25.63
N PRO A 295 -17.72 -36.12 -25.97
CA PRO A 295 -17.29 -34.74 -25.88
C PRO A 295 -18.08 -33.86 -26.88
N LEU A 296 -18.14 -32.56 -26.59
CA LEU A 296 -18.96 -31.59 -27.33
C LEU A 296 -18.74 -31.64 -28.84
N ASN A 297 -17.50 -31.64 -29.25
CA ASN A 297 -17.12 -31.71 -30.67
C ASN A 297 -17.64 -32.98 -31.38
N GLU A 298 -17.71 -34.10 -30.66
CA GLU A 298 -18.27 -35.34 -31.23
C GLU A 298 -19.81 -35.34 -31.26
N ILE A 299 -20.45 -34.67 -30.30
CA ILE A 299 -21.89 -34.45 -30.33
C ILE A 299 -22.28 -33.58 -31.49
N GLU A 300 -21.54 -32.50 -31.74
CA GLU A 300 -21.73 -31.62 -32.92
C GLU A 300 -21.54 -32.39 -34.24
N ALA A 301 -20.45 -33.17 -34.34
CA ALA A 301 -20.20 -34.03 -35.51
C ALA A 301 -21.28 -35.10 -35.73
N LEU A 302 -21.85 -35.68 -34.66
CA LEU A 302 -23.01 -36.57 -34.76
C LEU A 302 -24.23 -35.82 -35.24
N GLY A 303 -24.42 -34.58 -34.79
CA GLY A 303 -25.53 -33.70 -35.22
C GLY A 303 -25.47 -33.41 -36.72
N GLU A 304 -24.29 -33.27 -37.33
CA GLU A 304 -24.10 -33.13 -38.77
C GLU A 304 -24.33 -34.46 -39.51
N ALA A 305 -23.70 -35.53 -39.02
CA ALA A 305 -23.80 -36.86 -39.64
C ALA A 305 -25.23 -37.43 -39.66
N LEU A 306 -26.08 -37.08 -38.69
CA LEU A 306 -27.47 -37.57 -38.63
C LEU A 306 -28.27 -37.16 -39.87
N LEU A 307 -27.89 -36.11 -40.60
CA LEU A 307 -28.57 -35.69 -41.83
C LEU A 307 -28.48 -36.75 -42.91
N ASP A 308 -27.45 -37.54 -42.92
CA ASP A 308 -27.17 -38.59 -43.93
C ASP A 308 -27.68 -40.00 -43.48
N PHE A 309 -28.09 -40.16 -42.22
CA PHE A 309 -28.53 -41.46 -41.67
C PHE A 309 -29.89 -41.86 -42.25
N THR A 310 -29.97 -43.08 -42.75
CA THR A 310 -31.19 -43.65 -43.29
C THR A 310 -31.75 -44.79 -42.41
N SER A 311 -30.92 -45.34 -41.52
CA SER A 311 -31.29 -46.46 -40.67
C SER A 311 -30.60 -46.40 -39.28
N ALA A 312 -31.16 -47.12 -38.29
CA ALA A 312 -30.53 -47.27 -36.97
C ALA A 312 -29.15 -47.96 -37.00
N ALA A 313 -28.86 -48.70 -38.13
CA ALA A 313 -27.56 -49.32 -38.34
C ALA A 313 -26.45 -48.28 -38.61
N ASP A 314 -26.81 -47.16 -39.24
CA ASP A 314 -25.86 -46.08 -39.55
C ASP A 314 -25.38 -45.39 -38.25
N LEU A 315 -26.31 -45.11 -37.33
CA LEU A 315 -25.97 -44.60 -35.99
C LEU A 315 -25.04 -45.58 -35.25
N SER A 316 -25.34 -46.88 -35.27
CA SER A 316 -24.54 -47.87 -34.60
C SER A 316 -23.14 -48.00 -35.20
N ARG A 317 -22.97 -47.80 -36.49
CA ARG A 317 -21.71 -47.80 -37.21
C ARG A 317 -20.89 -46.54 -36.85
N TRP A 318 -21.54 -45.38 -36.82
CA TRP A 318 -20.91 -44.12 -36.47
C TRP A 318 -20.39 -44.13 -35.02
N LEU A 319 -21.24 -44.55 -34.07
CA LEU A 319 -20.85 -44.66 -32.65
C LEU A 319 -19.72 -45.66 -32.40
N ARG A 320 -19.61 -46.71 -33.23
CA ARG A 320 -18.47 -47.65 -33.14
C ARG A 320 -17.17 -47.07 -33.68
N LYS A 321 -17.24 -46.26 -34.74
CA LYS A 321 -16.10 -45.62 -35.40
C LYS A 321 -15.52 -44.48 -34.56
N ASN A 322 -16.38 -43.74 -33.86
CA ASN A 322 -16.04 -42.57 -33.05
C ASN A 322 -16.15 -42.87 -31.54
N LYS A 323 -16.13 -44.12 -31.10
CA LYS A 323 -15.88 -44.46 -29.72
C LYS A 323 -14.43 -44.12 -29.45
N ALA A 324 -14.18 -42.99 -28.73
CA ALA A 324 -12.86 -42.66 -28.24
C ALA A 324 -12.27 -43.83 -27.48
N VAL A 325 -11.04 -44.15 -27.78
CA VAL A 325 -10.20 -45.10 -27.11
C VAL A 325 -10.04 -44.70 -25.62
#